data_8121828da8c1538d6f4fa329c6c0ceb2
#
_entry.id   8121828da8c1538d6f4fa329c6c0ceb2
#
_cell.length_a   1.000
_cell.length_b   1.000
_cell.length_c   1.000
_cell.angle_alpha   90.00
_cell.angle_beta   90.00
_cell.angle_gamma   90.00
#
_symmetry.space_group_name_H-M   'P 1'
#
loop_
_entity.id
_entity.type
_entity.pdbx_description
1 polymer ?
#
loop_
_entity_poly.entity_id
_entity_poly.type
_entity_poly.pdbx_seq_one_letter_code
_entity_poly.pdbx_strand_id
1 'polypeptide(L)'
;MEEEKKLYPVKFCTLQDDYPWGSEEFKLADLGYRDSLIREGWLAGNSLAELMDTYLDRVVGDNVYEYYGRQFPVCVRVLHVKGRMPLRVHPDDETAAQRYDFLGKEKLWYVLRAGADARLMVGFRRDTDAAEVYAKCLDGSIEGVLNVIAPHAGQCLHIPAGTPHAAAGDVEILEIGESSPMDFCLCGWGEEVHPDEFDPALTLVDALDWIDYRRFGDSPVKPANDGKDLAPGATRLVDLPQLRVDRIPLSTPLQVRREVGPFLLYSCVKGAAAVQLPLAGGQQLDFPVKAGETLLVPAECAEFVLGPTERDTILLETTVVRNDADPYINPSAAPTLPEDAE
;
A
#
# COMPACT_ATOMS: atom_id res chain seq x y z
N MET A 1 35.31 -10.42 -17.63
CA MET A 1 33.91 -9.99 -17.43
C MET A 1 33.66 -10.12 -15.93
N GLU A 2 33.42 -9.02 -15.24
CA GLU A 2 32.94 -9.11 -13.86
C GLU A 2 31.60 -9.84 -13.92
N GLU A 3 31.41 -10.86 -13.08
CA GLU A 3 30.12 -11.53 -12.92
C GLU A 3 29.13 -10.49 -12.41
N GLU A 4 28.05 -10.26 -13.14
CA GLU A 4 27.02 -9.31 -12.74
C GLU A 4 26.39 -9.78 -11.43
N LYS A 5 26.45 -8.93 -10.41
CA LYS A 5 25.93 -9.29 -9.08
C LYS A 5 24.42 -9.47 -9.15
N LYS A 6 23.95 -10.60 -8.61
CA LYS A 6 22.52 -10.89 -8.50
C LYS A 6 21.89 -10.07 -7.38
N LEU A 7 20.68 -9.60 -7.62
CA LEU A 7 19.87 -8.98 -6.59
C LEU A 7 19.48 -10.02 -5.52
N TYR A 8 19.15 -9.54 -4.36
CA TYR A 8 18.78 -10.33 -3.21
C TYR A 8 17.62 -9.65 -2.45
N PRO A 9 16.87 -10.37 -1.60
CA PRO A 9 15.84 -9.78 -0.77
C PRO A 9 16.39 -8.69 0.14
N VAL A 10 15.81 -7.48 0.09
CA VAL A 10 16.31 -6.31 0.80
C VAL A 10 15.32 -5.81 1.85
N LYS A 11 15.87 -5.30 2.96
CA LYS A 11 15.16 -4.54 3.98
C LYS A 11 15.65 -3.12 4.00
N PHE A 12 14.78 -2.24 4.46
CA PHE A 12 15.07 -0.81 4.51
C PHE A 12 15.24 -0.31 5.94
N CYS A 13 15.96 0.79 6.08
CA CYS A 13 15.98 1.57 7.30
C CYS A 13 14.61 2.20 7.50
N THR A 14 14.08 2.11 8.71
CA THR A 14 12.83 2.77 9.07
C THR A 14 13.02 4.28 9.10
N LEU A 15 12.13 5.00 8.42
CA LEU A 15 12.00 6.46 8.52
C LEU A 15 10.75 6.76 9.35
N GLN A 16 10.78 7.80 10.17
CA GLN A 16 9.66 8.19 11.03
C GLN A 16 9.39 9.68 10.91
N ASP A 17 8.12 10.02 10.83
CA ASP A 17 7.60 11.38 10.95
C ASP A 17 6.64 11.46 12.13
N ASP A 18 6.86 12.46 12.99
CA ASP A 18 6.03 12.70 14.18
C ASP A 18 5.00 13.80 13.91
N TYR A 19 3.77 13.58 14.38
CA TYR A 19 2.64 14.48 14.24
C TYR A 19 1.91 14.68 15.58
N PRO A 20 1.11 15.72 15.76
CA PRO A 20 0.30 15.90 16.96
C PRO A 20 -0.63 14.71 17.28
N TRP A 21 -1.09 14.02 16.24
CA TRP A 21 -1.98 12.87 16.36
C TRP A 21 -1.25 11.53 16.57
N GLY A 22 0.09 11.47 16.43
CA GLY A 22 0.87 10.24 16.53
C GLY A 22 2.10 10.26 15.63
N SER A 23 2.38 9.17 14.91
CA SER A 23 3.50 9.11 13.98
C SER A 23 3.24 8.19 12.79
N GLU A 24 3.98 8.42 11.72
CA GLU A 24 4.07 7.56 10.54
C GLU A 24 5.47 6.92 10.49
N GLU A 25 5.53 5.61 10.44
CA GLU A 25 6.76 4.84 10.35
C GLU A 25 6.85 4.16 9.00
N PHE A 26 7.67 4.67 8.08
CA PHE A 26 7.84 4.13 6.73
C PHE A 26 8.72 2.89 6.77
N LYS A 27 8.18 1.76 6.31
CA LYS A 27 8.89 0.48 6.13
C LYS A 27 9.48 0.35 4.74
N LEU A 28 8.83 1.00 3.76
CA LEU A 28 9.24 1.11 2.38
C LEU A 28 8.52 2.30 1.75
N ALA A 29 9.27 3.23 1.17
CA ALA A 29 8.74 4.42 0.51
C ALA A 29 9.65 4.89 -0.61
N ASP A 30 9.03 5.31 -1.71
CA ASP A 30 9.59 6.07 -2.82
C ASP A 30 8.56 7.16 -3.19
N LEU A 31 8.57 8.25 -2.41
CA LEU A 31 7.58 9.32 -2.49
C LEU A 31 8.18 10.66 -2.96
N GLY A 32 9.44 10.66 -3.37
CA GLY A 32 10.17 11.87 -3.72
C GLY A 32 10.67 12.65 -2.49
N TYR A 33 9.81 12.92 -1.51
CA TYR A 33 10.20 13.57 -0.24
C TYR A 33 10.63 12.56 0.85
N ARG A 34 10.33 11.30 0.68
CA ARG A 34 10.77 10.16 1.51
C ARG A 34 11.23 9.04 0.60
N ASP A 35 12.49 8.65 0.74
CA ASP A 35 13.11 7.57 0.00
C ASP A 35 13.83 6.63 0.98
N SER A 36 13.43 5.36 0.98
CA SER A 36 13.93 4.37 1.91
C SER A 36 15.34 3.92 1.56
N LEU A 37 16.24 3.89 2.56
CA LEU A 37 17.62 3.40 2.39
C LEU A 37 17.72 1.90 2.68
N ILE A 38 18.42 1.17 1.84
CA ILE A 38 18.68 -0.27 2.03
C ILE A 38 19.57 -0.46 3.25
N ARG A 39 19.13 -1.36 4.16
CA ARG A 39 19.73 -1.53 5.49
C ARG A 39 21.01 -2.37 5.49
N GLU A 40 21.08 -3.41 4.65
CA GLU A 40 22.11 -4.43 4.74
C GLU A 40 22.49 -5.04 3.39
N GLY A 41 23.63 -5.73 3.34
CA GLY A 41 24.14 -6.36 2.13
C GLY A 41 25.03 -5.42 1.30
N TRP A 42 25.35 -5.84 0.08
CA TRP A 42 26.25 -5.06 -0.80
C TRP A 42 25.57 -3.82 -1.42
N LEU A 43 24.24 -3.71 -1.31
CA LEU A 43 23.46 -2.54 -1.69
C LEU A 43 23.21 -1.57 -0.51
N ALA A 44 23.68 -1.90 0.70
CA ALA A 44 23.42 -1.08 1.89
C ALA A 44 23.84 0.39 1.67
N GLY A 45 22.95 1.31 2.08
CA GLY A 45 23.13 2.75 1.95
C GLY A 45 22.62 3.34 0.64
N ASN A 46 22.34 2.53 -0.41
CA ASN A 46 21.62 3.04 -1.57
C ASN A 46 20.15 3.24 -1.23
N SER A 47 19.51 4.21 -1.85
CA SER A 47 18.09 4.43 -1.72
C SER A 47 17.28 3.49 -2.63
N LEU A 48 15.96 3.40 -2.39
CA LEU A 48 15.06 2.65 -3.24
C LEU A 48 15.01 3.25 -4.66
N ALA A 49 15.04 4.57 -4.78
CA ALA A 49 15.09 5.25 -6.08
C ALA A 49 16.41 4.93 -6.81
N GLU A 50 17.57 4.93 -6.13
CA GLU A 50 18.85 4.51 -6.73
C GLU A 50 18.85 3.04 -7.16
N LEU A 51 18.18 2.17 -6.38
CA LEU A 51 17.98 0.76 -6.75
C LEU A 51 17.15 0.65 -8.04
N MET A 52 16.04 1.40 -8.12
CA MET A 52 15.17 1.45 -9.30
C MET A 52 15.92 2.02 -10.51
N ASP A 53 16.64 3.12 -10.35
CA ASP A 53 17.44 3.74 -11.44
C ASP A 53 18.50 2.82 -12.03
N THR A 54 19.06 1.93 -11.20
CA THR A 54 20.20 1.08 -11.60
C THR A 54 19.74 -0.26 -12.16
N TYR A 55 18.69 -0.88 -11.57
CA TYR A 55 18.33 -2.29 -11.85
C TYR A 55 16.95 -2.45 -12.50
N LEU A 56 16.14 -1.40 -12.57
CA LEU A 56 14.94 -1.30 -13.42
C LEU A 56 13.99 -2.51 -13.27
N ASP A 57 13.70 -3.19 -14.39
CA ASP A 57 12.88 -4.38 -14.51
C ASP A 57 13.37 -5.56 -13.64
N ARG A 58 14.66 -5.66 -13.35
CA ARG A 58 15.19 -6.69 -12.43
C ARG A 58 14.64 -6.55 -11.01
N VAL A 59 14.27 -5.33 -10.60
CA VAL A 59 13.66 -5.07 -9.29
C VAL A 59 12.17 -5.38 -9.31
N VAL A 60 11.43 -4.81 -10.27
CA VAL A 60 9.96 -4.81 -10.24
C VAL A 60 9.30 -5.74 -11.24
N GLY A 61 10.02 -6.23 -12.25
CA GLY A 61 9.51 -7.02 -13.37
C GLY A 61 9.12 -6.16 -14.57
N ASP A 62 9.18 -6.74 -15.77
CA ASP A 62 9.05 -6.03 -17.04
C ASP A 62 7.77 -5.19 -17.14
N ASN A 63 6.60 -5.80 -16.95
CA ASN A 63 5.31 -5.11 -17.10
C ASN A 63 5.11 -3.99 -16.06
N VAL A 64 5.62 -4.19 -14.82
CA VAL A 64 5.56 -3.16 -13.78
C VAL A 64 6.48 -2.00 -14.15
N TYR A 65 7.68 -2.30 -14.62
CA TYR A 65 8.61 -1.27 -15.07
C TYR A 65 8.07 -0.50 -16.30
N GLU A 66 7.44 -1.19 -17.25
CA GLU A 66 6.85 -0.56 -18.43
C GLU A 66 5.78 0.46 -18.05
N TYR A 67 4.96 0.17 -17.01
CA TYR A 67 3.90 1.06 -16.55
C TYR A 67 4.41 2.19 -15.63
N TYR A 68 5.21 1.86 -14.61
CA TYR A 68 5.63 2.81 -13.56
C TYR A 68 7.00 3.47 -13.81
N GLY A 69 7.77 2.98 -14.79
CA GLY A 69 9.10 3.47 -15.06
C GLY A 69 10.01 3.27 -13.87
N ARG A 70 10.63 4.37 -13.41
CA ARG A 70 11.61 4.34 -12.32
C ARG A 70 11.01 4.50 -10.92
N GLN A 71 9.74 4.80 -10.82
CA GLN A 71 9.06 4.90 -9.52
C GLN A 71 8.71 3.52 -8.98
N PHE A 72 9.07 3.24 -7.73
CA PHE A 72 8.61 2.01 -7.08
C PHE A 72 7.12 2.16 -6.71
N PRO A 73 6.25 1.22 -7.14
CA PRO A 73 4.80 1.46 -7.15
C PRO A 73 4.09 1.37 -5.80
N VAL A 74 4.72 0.83 -4.75
CA VAL A 74 4.07 0.54 -3.46
C VAL A 74 4.79 1.23 -2.31
N CYS A 75 4.02 1.88 -1.43
CA CYS A 75 4.46 2.40 -0.14
C CYS A 75 3.89 1.54 0.99
N VAL A 76 4.73 1.24 1.98
CA VAL A 76 4.35 0.51 3.20
C VAL A 76 4.74 1.32 4.41
N ARG A 77 3.75 1.67 5.26
CA ARG A 77 4.00 2.41 6.51
C ARG A 77 3.13 1.91 7.65
N VAL A 78 3.56 2.16 8.87
CA VAL A 78 2.77 1.94 10.09
C VAL A 78 2.33 3.29 10.63
N LEU A 79 1.03 3.44 10.82
CA LEU A 79 0.41 4.60 11.47
C LEU A 79 0.24 4.28 12.95
N HIS A 80 0.91 5.03 13.81
CA HIS A 80 0.77 4.96 15.27
C HIS A 80 -0.12 6.11 15.74
N VAL A 81 -1.43 5.88 15.77
CA VAL A 81 -2.41 6.91 16.13
C VAL A 81 -2.66 6.90 17.63
N LYS A 82 -2.58 8.06 18.27
CA LYS A 82 -2.92 8.29 19.68
C LYS A 82 -3.91 9.42 19.87
N GLY A 83 -3.96 10.33 18.93
CA GLY A 83 -4.88 11.44 18.86
C GLY A 83 -5.95 11.22 17.79
N ARG A 84 -6.11 12.19 16.93
CA ARG A 84 -7.05 12.16 15.82
C ARG A 84 -6.35 12.60 14.54
N MET A 85 -6.20 11.67 13.59
CA MET A 85 -5.66 12.00 12.27
C MET A 85 -6.54 13.00 11.54
N PRO A 86 -5.97 13.92 10.75
CA PRO A 86 -6.75 14.71 9.79
C PRO A 86 -7.58 13.79 8.87
N LEU A 87 -8.77 14.24 8.50
CA LEU A 87 -9.58 13.56 7.50
C LEU A 87 -8.93 13.76 6.13
N ARG A 88 -8.48 12.68 5.52
CA ARG A 88 -7.77 12.69 4.24
C ARG A 88 -8.57 11.99 3.17
N VAL A 89 -8.25 12.30 1.91
CA VAL A 89 -8.78 11.62 0.73
C VAL A 89 -7.72 11.66 -0.37
N HIS A 90 -7.77 10.69 -1.30
CA HIS A 90 -6.83 10.58 -2.42
C HIS A 90 -7.58 10.43 -3.73
N PRO A 91 -7.08 11.01 -4.84
CA PRO A 91 -7.63 10.80 -6.17
C PRO A 91 -7.33 9.39 -6.69
N ASP A 92 -8.06 8.96 -7.71
CA ASP A 92 -7.71 7.82 -8.54
C ASP A 92 -6.57 8.15 -9.53
N ASP A 93 -6.05 7.12 -10.22
CA ASP A 93 -4.95 7.28 -11.18
C ASP A 93 -5.29 8.26 -12.30
N GLU A 94 -6.52 8.21 -12.84
CA GLU A 94 -6.94 9.07 -13.94
C GLU A 94 -6.97 10.54 -13.49
N THR A 95 -7.60 10.83 -12.36
CA THR A 95 -7.68 12.18 -11.79
C THR A 95 -6.29 12.70 -11.41
N ALA A 96 -5.47 11.85 -10.79
CA ALA A 96 -4.11 12.22 -10.36
C ALA A 96 -3.22 12.54 -11.56
N ALA A 97 -3.24 11.71 -12.61
CA ALA A 97 -2.46 11.93 -13.83
C ALA A 97 -2.90 13.19 -14.59
N GLN A 98 -4.22 13.40 -14.72
CA GLN A 98 -4.75 14.54 -15.49
C GLN A 98 -4.53 15.90 -14.81
N ARG A 99 -4.60 15.94 -13.48
CA ARG A 99 -4.59 17.21 -12.73
C ARG A 99 -3.25 17.54 -12.07
N TYR A 100 -2.48 16.53 -11.70
CA TYR A 100 -1.33 16.70 -10.80
C TYR A 100 -0.04 16.09 -11.33
N ASP A 101 -0.10 15.31 -12.42
CA ASP A 101 1.05 14.56 -12.98
C ASP A 101 1.65 13.54 -11.97
N PHE A 102 0.77 12.87 -11.21
CA PHE A 102 1.11 11.85 -10.22
C PHE A 102 0.24 10.59 -10.39
N LEU A 103 0.60 9.55 -9.65
CA LEU A 103 -0.25 8.38 -9.44
C LEU A 103 -1.39 8.70 -8.45
N GLY A 104 -2.51 8.02 -8.60
CA GLY A 104 -3.57 7.96 -7.61
C GLY A 104 -3.15 7.22 -6.35
N LYS A 105 -4.12 6.87 -5.50
CA LYS A 105 -3.81 6.06 -4.32
C LYS A 105 -4.96 5.16 -3.89
N GLU A 106 -4.84 3.90 -4.23
CA GLU A 106 -5.56 2.80 -3.60
C GLU A 106 -4.78 2.32 -2.38
N LYS A 107 -5.46 1.94 -1.30
CA LYS A 107 -4.77 1.46 -0.11
C LYS A 107 -5.53 0.41 0.68
N LEU A 108 -4.78 -0.39 1.44
CA LEU A 108 -5.26 -1.31 2.45
C LEU A 108 -4.81 -0.83 3.84
N TRP A 109 -5.73 -0.80 4.80
CA TRP A 109 -5.43 -0.73 6.21
C TRP A 109 -5.57 -2.11 6.87
N TYR A 110 -4.50 -2.58 7.49
CA TYR A 110 -4.50 -3.76 8.35
C TYR A 110 -4.27 -3.33 9.79
N VAL A 111 -5.25 -3.58 10.66
CA VAL A 111 -5.17 -3.18 12.06
C VAL A 111 -4.23 -4.12 12.80
N LEU A 112 -3.08 -3.61 13.24
CA LEU A 112 -2.10 -4.35 14.04
C LEU A 112 -2.54 -4.43 15.51
N ARG A 113 -3.04 -3.30 16.06
CA ARG A 113 -3.51 -3.17 17.43
C ARG A 113 -4.61 -2.11 17.51
N ALA A 114 -5.60 -2.33 18.38
CA ALA A 114 -6.64 -1.36 18.66
C ALA A 114 -6.91 -1.28 20.17
N GLY A 115 -6.87 -0.07 20.72
CA GLY A 115 -7.32 0.26 22.06
C GLY A 115 -8.85 0.35 22.14
N ALA A 116 -9.40 0.48 23.34
CA ALA A 116 -10.83 0.52 23.56
C ALA A 116 -11.53 1.77 22.98
N ASP A 117 -10.78 2.86 22.80
CA ASP A 117 -11.23 4.13 22.26
C ASP A 117 -10.92 4.29 20.76
N ALA A 118 -10.30 3.28 20.16
CA ALA A 118 -9.93 3.30 18.75
C ALA A 118 -11.15 3.41 17.84
N ARG A 119 -11.06 4.25 16.83
CA ARG A 119 -12.10 4.45 15.80
C ARG A 119 -11.44 4.65 14.44
N LEU A 120 -12.00 3.99 13.43
CA LEU A 120 -11.69 4.25 12.03
C LEU A 120 -12.88 4.94 11.39
N MET A 121 -12.64 6.01 10.68
CA MET A 121 -13.62 6.72 9.87
C MET A 121 -13.28 6.43 8.42
N VAL A 122 -14.16 5.74 7.69
CA VAL A 122 -13.91 5.33 6.29
C VAL A 122 -15.19 5.51 5.49
N GLY A 123 -15.16 6.50 4.57
CA GLY A 123 -16.28 6.88 3.72
C GLY A 123 -17.48 7.42 4.50
N PHE A 124 -18.61 7.53 3.84
CA PHE A 124 -19.84 8.09 4.39
C PHE A 124 -20.80 6.99 4.87
N ARG A 125 -21.55 7.26 5.95
CA ARG A 125 -22.58 6.35 6.46
C ARG A 125 -23.88 6.35 5.66
N ARG A 126 -24.07 7.34 4.79
CA ARG A 126 -25.16 7.51 3.84
C ARG A 126 -24.69 8.31 2.64
N ASP A 127 -25.45 8.31 1.57
CA ASP A 127 -25.19 9.21 0.46
C ASP A 127 -25.22 10.67 0.94
N THR A 128 -24.32 11.46 0.42
CA THR A 128 -24.16 12.89 0.71
C THR A 128 -23.82 13.65 -0.58
N ASP A 129 -23.45 14.92 -0.50
CA ASP A 129 -23.04 15.73 -1.64
C ASP A 129 -21.91 16.70 -1.28
N ALA A 130 -21.35 17.34 -2.30
CA ALA A 130 -20.23 18.28 -2.15
C ALA A 130 -20.57 19.44 -1.22
N ALA A 131 -21.79 19.97 -1.29
CA ALA A 131 -22.21 21.11 -0.48
C ALA A 131 -22.30 20.76 1.01
N GLU A 132 -22.85 19.57 1.33
CA GLU A 132 -22.90 19.09 2.71
C GLU A 132 -21.49 18.80 3.25
N VAL A 133 -20.63 18.11 2.47
CA VAL A 133 -19.26 17.80 2.88
C VAL A 133 -18.47 19.09 3.12
N TYR A 134 -18.54 20.05 2.21
CA TYR A 134 -17.88 21.34 2.36
C TYR A 134 -18.32 22.07 3.63
N ALA A 135 -19.63 22.25 3.82
CA ALA A 135 -20.16 22.93 5.00
C ALA A 135 -19.73 22.26 6.31
N LYS A 136 -19.80 20.93 6.36
CA LYS A 136 -19.45 20.14 7.56
C LYS A 136 -17.94 20.07 7.84
N CYS A 137 -17.10 20.15 6.83
CA CYS A 137 -15.66 20.30 7.03
C CYS A 137 -15.32 21.66 7.64
N LEU A 138 -15.95 22.73 7.16
CA LEU A 138 -15.73 24.08 7.67
C LEU A 138 -16.22 24.29 9.11
N ASP A 139 -17.35 23.69 9.48
CA ASP A 139 -17.91 23.83 10.83
C ASP A 139 -17.42 22.74 11.80
N GLY A 140 -16.58 21.79 11.33
CA GLY A 140 -16.03 20.70 12.12
C GLY A 140 -17.02 19.56 12.44
N SER A 141 -18.22 19.56 11.86
CA SER A 141 -19.27 18.55 12.13
C SER A 141 -19.26 17.35 11.17
N ILE A 142 -18.25 17.23 10.33
CA ILE A 142 -18.15 16.21 9.28
C ILE A 142 -18.23 14.76 9.82
N GLU A 143 -17.77 14.48 11.03
CA GLU A 143 -17.91 13.15 11.67
C GLU A 143 -19.35 12.66 11.69
N GLY A 144 -20.32 13.58 11.80
CA GLY A 144 -21.75 13.26 11.80
C GLY A 144 -22.25 12.56 10.54
N VAL A 145 -21.53 12.57 9.43
CA VAL A 145 -21.88 11.89 8.17
C VAL A 145 -20.87 10.78 7.80
N LEU A 146 -19.76 10.68 8.50
CA LEU A 146 -18.77 9.61 8.26
C LEU A 146 -19.26 8.26 8.78
N ASN A 147 -18.82 7.19 8.12
CA ASN A 147 -18.96 5.83 8.59
C ASN A 147 -17.85 5.54 9.63
N VAL A 148 -18.24 5.30 10.87
CA VAL A 148 -17.32 5.09 11.99
C VAL A 148 -17.34 3.62 12.40
N ILE A 149 -16.16 3.02 12.47
CA ILE A 149 -15.94 1.60 12.75
C ILE A 149 -15.11 1.48 14.03
N ALA A 150 -15.54 0.62 14.97
CA ALA A 150 -14.70 0.18 16.08
C ALA A 150 -13.75 -0.93 15.58
N PRO A 151 -12.45 -0.69 15.46
CA PRO A 151 -11.53 -1.66 14.88
C PRO A 151 -11.16 -2.75 15.89
N HIS A 152 -10.69 -3.89 15.34
CA HIS A 152 -10.04 -4.94 16.12
C HIS A 152 -8.77 -5.43 15.41
N ALA A 153 -7.80 -5.95 16.16
CA ALA A 153 -6.58 -6.50 15.59
C ALA A 153 -6.88 -7.59 14.54
N GLY A 154 -6.17 -7.54 13.43
CA GLY A 154 -6.35 -8.42 12.27
C GLY A 154 -7.46 -8.02 11.31
N GLN A 155 -8.22 -6.96 11.59
CA GLN A 155 -9.20 -6.42 10.65
C GLN A 155 -8.49 -5.75 9.47
N CYS A 156 -9.04 -5.98 8.27
CA CYS A 156 -8.58 -5.36 7.03
C CYS A 156 -9.67 -4.47 6.46
N LEU A 157 -9.26 -3.32 5.92
CA LEU A 157 -10.15 -2.38 5.23
C LEU A 157 -9.45 -1.93 3.94
N HIS A 158 -10.08 -2.20 2.81
CA HIS A 158 -9.72 -1.56 1.54
C HIS A 158 -10.30 -0.14 1.54
N ILE A 159 -9.49 0.83 1.22
CA ILE A 159 -9.87 2.25 1.11
C ILE A 159 -9.65 2.65 -0.35
N PRO A 160 -10.71 2.59 -1.17
CA PRO A 160 -10.65 3.03 -2.56
C PRO A 160 -10.32 4.52 -2.67
N ALA A 161 -9.72 4.90 -3.79
CA ALA A 161 -9.58 6.30 -4.17
C ALA A 161 -10.94 7.02 -4.07
N GLY A 162 -10.92 8.30 -3.74
CA GLY A 162 -12.14 9.10 -3.50
C GLY A 162 -12.82 8.88 -2.16
N THR A 163 -12.34 7.94 -1.32
CA THR A 163 -12.94 7.63 -0.02
C THR A 163 -12.32 8.47 1.10
N PRO A 164 -13.07 9.38 1.75
CA PRO A 164 -12.58 10.10 2.93
C PRO A 164 -12.27 9.14 4.08
N HIS A 165 -11.10 9.31 4.73
CA HIS A 165 -10.71 8.41 5.81
C HIS A 165 -9.84 9.10 6.85
N ALA A 166 -9.98 8.63 8.10
CA ALA A 166 -9.16 9.02 9.24
C ALA A 166 -9.19 7.92 10.31
N ALA A 167 -8.26 8.00 11.25
CA ALA A 167 -8.24 7.17 12.43
C ALA A 167 -8.14 8.04 13.69
N ALA A 168 -8.66 7.55 14.82
CA ALA A 168 -8.60 8.24 16.09
C ALA A 168 -8.50 7.26 17.25
N GLY A 169 -8.02 7.74 18.40
CA GLY A 169 -7.78 6.94 19.59
C GLY A 169 -6.49 6.13 19.48
N ASP A 170 -6.31 5.14 20.37
CA ASP A 170 -5.10 4.32 20.40
C ASP A 170 -5.17 3.18 19.40
N VAL A 171 -4.65 3.37 18.18
CA VAL A 171 -4.66 2.33 17.12
C VAL A 171 -3.35 2.32 16.34
N GLU A 172 -2.89 1.11 15.99
CA GLU A 172 -1.75 0.88 15.10
C GLU A 172 -2.24 0.20 13.82
N ILE A 173 -1.91 0.79 12.68
CA ILE A 173 -2.39 0.36 11.37
C ILE A 173 -1.18 0.17 10.45
N LEU A 174 -1.02 -1.01 9.87
CA LEU A 174 -0.16 -1.19 8.70
C LEU A 174 -0.94 -0.73 7.48
N GLU A 175 -0.47 0.35 6.86
CA GLU A 175 -0.99 0.86 5.60
C GLU A 175 -0.10 0.36 4.45
N ILE A 176 -0.71 -0.24 3.46
CA ILE A 176 -0.10 -0.64 2.20
C ILE A 176 -0.89 0.04 1.08
N GLY A 177 -0.22 0.80 0.24
CA GLY A 177 -0.90 1.52 -0.84
C GLY A 177 0.06 1.91 -1.96
N GLU A 178 -0.45 2.58 -2.97
CA GLU A 178 0.36 3.10 -4.06
C GLU A 178 1.33 4.18 -3.59
N SER A 179 2.50 4.23 -4.22
CA SER A 179 3.52 5.27 -3.99
C SER A 179 3.08 6.60 -4.60
N SER A 180 2.23 7.33 -3.88
CA SER A 180 1.77 8.66 -4.30
C SER A 180 1.95 9.64 -3.14
N PRO A 181 2.54 10.82 -3.39
CA PRO A 181 2.63 11.88 -2.38
C PRO A 181 1.32 12.63 -2.18
N MET A 182 0.30 12.34 -3.00
CA MET A 182 -0.97 13.05 -3.01
C MET A 182 -1.80 12.75 -1.76
N ASP A 183 -1.88 13.72 -0.84
CA ASP A 183 -2.62 13.63 0.42
C ASP A 183 -3.47 14.90 0.60
N PHE A 184 -4.78 14.80 0.34
CA PHE A 184 -5.71 15.92 0.46
C PHE A 184 -6.35 15.91 1.85
N CYS A 185 -6.08 16.96 2.62
CA CYS A 185 -6.71 17.16 3.91
C CYS A 185 -8.08 17.83 3.74
N LEU A 186 -9.15 17.15 4.15
CA LEU A 186 -10.51 17.70 4.14
C LEU A 186 -10.83 18.45 5.43
N CYS A 187 -10.32 17.97 6.57
CA CYS A 187 -10.58 18.55 7.87
C CYS A 187 -9.47 18.19 8.85
N GLY A 188 -8.83 19.18 9.45
CA GLY A 188 -7.79 19.04 10.49
C GLY A 188 -8.34 19.02 11.92
N TRP A 189 -9.67 19.06 12.11
CA TRP A 189 -10.37 19.06 13.41
C TRP A 189 -10.04 20.23 14.33
N GLY A 190 -9.48 21.31 13.78
CA GLY A 190 -8.99 22.47 14.56
C GLY A 190 -7.57 22.28 15.12
N GLU A 191 -6.93 21.16 14.87
CA GLU A 191 -5.52 20.92 15.09
C GLU A 191 -4.80 21.03 13.75
N GLU A 192 -4.51 22.24 13.30
CA GLU A 192 -3.88 22.46 12.01
C GLU A 192 -2.46 21.92 12.01
N VAL A 193 -2.23 20.99 11.10
CA VAL A 193 -0.93 20.40 10.82
C VAL A 193 -0.24 21.29 9.79
N HIS A 194 0.78 22.01 10.22
CA HIS A 194 1.68 22.83 9.41
C HIS A 194 1.00 23.82 8.43
N PRO A 195 0.72 25.03 8.88
CA PRO A 195 0.12 26.08 8.02
C PRO A 195 1.01 26.51 6.85
N ASP A 196 2.28 26.08 6.82
CA ASP A 196 3.27 26.58 5.87
C ASP A 196 3.39 25.73 4.58
N GLU A 197 2.79 24.52 4.50
CA GLU A 197 2.98 23.63 3.34
C GLU A 197 1.74 23.52 2.42
N PHE A 198 0.51 23.67 2.94
CA PHE A 198 -0.72 23.63 2.12
C PHE A 198 -1.80 24.49 2.74
N ASP A 199 -2.48 25.30 1.92
CA ASP A 199 -3.73 25.93 2.34
C ASP A 199 -4.83 24.85 2.46
N PRO A 200 -5.31 24.53 3.68
CA PRO A 200 -6.33 23.48 3.88
C PRO A 200 -7.63 23.75 3.11
N ALA A 201 -7.94 25.01 2.83
CA ALA A 201 -9.12 25.39 2.07
C ALA A 201 -9.00 25.02 0.60
N LEU A 202 -7.78 25.09 0.03
CA LEU A 202 -7.55 24.71 -1.36
C LEU A 202 -7.65 23.19 -1.53
N THR A 203 -7.07 22.42 -0.62
CA THR A 203 -7.12 20.95 -0.72
C THR A 203 -8.54 20.39 -0.56
N LEU A 204 -9.37 20.99 0.31
CA LEU A 204 -10.78 20.61 0.42
C LEU A 204 -11.54 20.91 -0.88
N VAL A 205 -11.40 22.12 -1.44
CA VAL A 205 -12.12 22.53 -2.66
C VAL A 205 -11.73 21.64 -3.85
N ASP A 206 -10.43 21.38 -4.02
CA ASP A 206 -9.96 20.54 -5.12
C ASP A 206 -10.51 19.09 -5.02
N ALA A 207 -10.60 18.56 -3.81
CA ALA A 207 -11.08 17.21 -3.60
C ALA A 207 -12.58 17.03 -3.86
N LEU A 208 -13.41 18.09 -3.75
CA LEU A 208 -14.86 17.99 -3.92
C LEU A 208 -15.29 17.43 -5.29
N ASP A 209 -14.46 17.57 -6.32
CA ASP A 209 -14.80 17.11 -7.68
C ASP A 209 -14.69 15.57 -7.84
N TRP A 210 -13.92 14.90 -6.99
CA TRP A 210 -13.60 13.47 -7.15
C TRP A 210 -13.81 12.63 -5.89
N ILE A 211 -14.38 13.17 -4.81
CA ILE A 211 -14.84 12.38 -3.65
C ILE A 211 -15.98 11.45 -4.06
N ASP A 212 -15.94 10.22 -3.60
CA ASP A 212 -17.09 9.31 -3.70
C ASP A 212 -18.11 9.64 -2.60
N TYR A 213 -19.20 10.29 -2.97
CA TYR A 213 -20.26 10.72 -2.06
C TYR A 213 -21.27 9.65 -1.70
N ARG A 214 -21.14 8.46 -2.27
CA ARG A 214 -22.03 7.34 -1.97
C ARG A 214 -21.76 6.79 -0.58
N ARG A 215 -22.79 6.15 -0.02
CA ARG A 215 -22.62 5.39 1.22
C ARG A 215 -21.50 4.37 1.05
N PHE A 216 -20.56 4.39 1.97
CA PHE A 216 -19.52 3.36 2.04
C PHE A 216 -20.19 2.01 2.33
N GLY A 217 -19.96 1.03 1.47
CA GLY A 217 -20.51 -0.31 1.65
C GLY A 217 -19.93 -0.99 2.89
N ASP A 218 -20.69 -1.89 3.52
CA ASP A 218 -20.25 -2.71 4.66
C ASP A 218 -19.15 -3.71 4.27
N SER A 219 -18.43 -3.46 3.18
CA SER A 219 -17.46 -4.40 2.67
C SER A 219 -16.16 -4.33 3.46
N PRO A 220 -15.98 -5.20 4.47
CA PRO A 220 -14.64 -5.72 4.64
C PRO A 220 -14.23 -6.27 3.27
N VAL A 221 -12.98 -6.12 2.91
CA VAL A 221 -12.44 -6.65 1.66
C VAL A 221 -13.07 -8.00 1.38
N LYS A 222 -13.87 -8.09 0.33
CA LYS A 222 -14.42 -9.40 -0.07
C LYS A 222 -13.26 -10.16 -0.67
N PRO A 223 -12.88 -11.34 -0.11
CA PRO A 223 -11.86 -12.15 -0.75
C PRO A 223 -12.33 -12.43 -2.18
N ALA A 224 -11.55 -12.01 -3.16
CA ALA A 224 -11.74 -12.45 -4.54
C ALA A 224 -11.51 -13.97 -4.56
N ASN A 225 -12.55 -14.72 -4.86
CA ASN A 225 -12.57 -16.16 -4.70
C ASN A 225 -12.45 -16.87 -6.04
N ASP A 226 -11.32 -16.80 -6.71
CA ASP A 226 -11.02 -17.81 -7.70
C ASP A 226 -9.79 -18.66 -7.38
N GLY A 227 -9.12 -18.40 -6.27
CA GLY A 227 -8.21 -19.33 -5.56
C GLY A 227 -7.09 -20.00 -6.35
N LYS A 228 -6.95 -19.73 -7.64
CA LYS A 228 -6.04 -20.48 -8.51
C LYS A 228 -4.56 -20.17 -8.27
N ASP A 229 -4.26 -18.97 -7.76
CA ASP A 229 -2.89 -18.48 -7.58
C ASP A 229 -2.51 -18.23 -6.12
N LEU A 230 -3.36 -18.69 -5.16
CA LEU A 230 -3.13 -18.44 -3.74
C LEU A 230 -2.27 -19.53 -3.10
N ALA A 231 -1.36 -19.13 -2.20
CA ALA A 231 -0.66 -20.07 -1.32
C ALA A 231 -1.65 -20.85 -0.44
N PRO A 232 -1.33 -22.08 -0.02
CA PRO A 232 -2.21 -22.88 0.83
C PRO A 232 -2.65 -22.12 2.09
N GLY A 233 -3.96 -21.98 2.28
CA GLY A 233 -4.56 -21.28 3.42
C GLY A 233 -4.50 -19.75 3.34
N ALA A 234 -3.96 -19.19 2.27
CA ALA A 234 -3.96 -17.73 2.06
C ALA A 234 -5.35 -17.18 1.73
N THR A 235 -5.54 -15.90 2.00
CA THR A 235 -6.77 -15.17 1.70
C THR A 235 -6.40 -13.89 0.96
N ARG A 236 -6.99 -13.65 -0.21
CA ARG A 236 -6.83 -12.40 -0.94
C ARG A 236 -7.59 -11.29 -0.25
N LEU A 237 -6.89 -10.21 0.07
CA LEU A 237 -7.44 -9.04 0.75
C LEU A 237 -7.79 -7.92 -0.23
N VAL A 238 -6.93 -7.67 -1.22
CA VAL A 238 -7.15 -6.72 -2.33
C VAL A 238 -6.72 -7.40 -3.62
N ASP A 239 -7.47 -7.19 -4.69
CA ASP A 239 -7.17 -7.71 -6.03
C ASP A 239 -7.45 -6.64 -7.09
N LEU A 240 -6.50 -5.72 -7.21
CA LEU A 240 -6.51 -4.65 -8.20
C LEU A 240 -5.23 -4.72 -9.04
N PRO A 241 -5.22 -4.22 -10.27
CA PRO A 241 -4.00 -4.18 -11.08
C PRO A 241 -2.85 -3.46 -10.39
N GLN A 242 -3.13 -2.34 -9.73
CA GLN A 242 -2.15 -1.49 -9.05
C GLN A 242 -1.82 -1.95 -7.62
N LEU A 243 -2.64 -2.82 -7.02
CA LEU A 243 -2.42 -3.30 -5.66
C LEU A 243 -3.07 -4.67 -5.44
N ARG A 244 -2.25 -5.69 -5.23
CA ARG A 244 -2.71 -7.02 -4.82
C ARG A 244 -2.09 -7.36 -3.47
N VAL A 245 -2.93 -7.74 -2.51
CA VAL A 245 -2.47 -8.11 -1.17
C VAL A 245 -3.11 -9.42 -0.75
N ASP A 246 -2.28 -10.40 -0.40
CA ASP A 246 -2.67 -11.70 0.12
C ASP A 246 -2.21 -11.87 1.57
N ARG A 247 -3.08 -12.37 2.44
CA ARG A 247 -2.76 -12.74 3.80
C ARG A 247 -2.38 -14.21 3.85
N ILE A 248 -1.16 -14.52 4.25
CA ILE A 248 -0.60 -15.88 4.29
C ILE A 248 -0.38 -16.29 5.74
N PRO A 249 -1.21 -17.21 6.30
CA PRO A 249 -0.89 -17.90 7.54
C PRO A 249 0.18 -18.98 7.24
N LEU A 250 1.43 -18.66 7.53
CA LEU A 250 2.58 -19.50 7.18
C LEU A 250 2.88 -20.49 8.31
N SER A 251 2.48 -21.75 8.14
CA SER A 251 2.72 -22.81 9.10
C SER A 251 3.77 -23.85 8.65
N THR A 252 4.00 -23.95 7.35
CA THR A 252 4.97 -24.82 6.71
C THR A 252 5.74 -24.08 5.62
N PRO A 253 6.97 -24.50 5.26
CA PRO A 253 7.69 -23.87 4.16
C PRO A 253 6.89 -23.90 2.84
N LEU A 254 6.86 -22.77 2.17
CA LEU A 254 6.23 -22.57 0.86
C LEU A 254 7.32 -22.40 -0.19
N GLN A 255 7.34 -23.28 -1.20
CA GLN A 255 8.23 -23.11 -2.33
C GLN A 255 7.60 -22.16 -3.35
N VAL A 256 8.29 -21.07 -3.63
CA VAL A 256 7.88 -20.06 -4.61
C VAL A 256 8.74 -20.22 -5.86
N ARG A 257 8.10 -20.38 -7.01
CA ARG A 257 8.73 -20.41 -8.33
C ARG A 257 7.94 -19.52 -9.27
N ARG A 258 8.63 -18.61 -9.93
CA ARG A 258 8.06 -17.68 -10.90
C ARG A 258 8.96 -17.65 -12.13
N GLU A 259 8.43 -17.91 -13.31
CA GLU A 259 9.21 -17.82 -14.56
C GLU A 259 9.47 -16.35 -14.93
N VAL A 260 8.42 -15.56 -14.88
CA VAL A 260 8.42 -14.10 -15.01
C VAL A 260 7.38 -13.58 -14.03
N GLY A 261 7.69 -12.60 -13.27
CA GLY A 261 6.71 -12.05 -12.32
C GLY A 261 7.19 -10.75 -11.69
N PRO A 262 6.27 -9.96 -11.16
CA PRO A 262 6.60 -8.73 -10.47
C PRO A 262 7.36 -9.02 -9.17
N PHE A 263 7.87 -7.98 -8.53
CA PHE A 263 8.41 -8.05 -7.17
C PHE A 263 7.36 -8.62 -6.17
N LEU A 264 7.84 -9.08 -5.01
CA LEU A 264 7.00 -9.41 -3.86
C LEU A 264 7.48 -8.62 -2.64
N LEU A 265 6.51 -8.07 -1.88
CA LEU A 265 6.75 -7.54 -0.55
C LEU A 265 6.15 -8.48 0.48
N TYR A 266 6.94 -8.86 1.48
CA TYR A 266 6.45 -9.59 2.64
C TYR A 266 6.46 -8.69 3.87
N SER A 267 5.29 -8.22 4.29
CA SER A 267 5.11 -7.52 5.56
C SER A 267 4.71 -8.52 6.64
N CYS A 268 5.57 -8.75 7.62
CA CYS A 268 5.29 -9.69 8.70
C CYS A 268 4.45 -9.00 9.79
N VAL A 269 3.22 -9.46 9.99
CA VAL A 269 2.29 -8.91 10.98
C VAL A 269 2.25 -9.73 12.27
N LYS A 270 2.71 -10.97 12.25
CA LYS A 270 2.83 -11.84 13.43
C LYS A 270 3.91 -12.90 13.22
N GLY A 271 4.68 -13.19 14.26
CA GLY A 271 5.73 -14.22 14.23
C GLY A 271 6.95 -13.80 13.42
N ALA A 272 7.59 -14.74 12.77
CA ALA A 272 8.75 -14.52 11.93
C ALA A 272 8.89 -15.59 10.83
N ALA A 273 9.49 -15.19 9.70
CA ALA A 273 9.79 -16.06 8.57
C ALA A 273 11.17 -15.71 7.99
N ALA A 274 11.62 -16.51 7.03
CA ALA A 274 12.79 -16.19 6.21
C ALA A 274 12.51 -16.54 4.75
N VAL A 275 12.96 -15.66 3.84
CA VAL A 275 13.13 -15.98 2.43
C VAL A 275 14.49 -16.63 2.26
N GLN A 276 14.51 -17.84 1.69
CA GLN A 276 15.70 -18.66 1.54
C GLN A 276 16.03 -18.81 0.06
N LEU A 277 17.10 -18.16 -0.39
CA LEU A 277 17.58 -18.25 -1.77
C LEU A 277 18.51 -19.45 -1.93
N PRO A 278 18.29 -20.31 -2.92
CA PRO A 278 19.20 -21.42 -3.22
C PRO A 278 20.51 -20.89 -3.82
N LEU A 279 21.62 -21.47 -3.38
CA LEU A 279 22.95 -21.25 -3.92
C LEU A 279 23.49 -22.51 -4.62
N ALA A 280 24.51 -22.30 -5.44
CA ALA A 280 25.24 -23.42 -6.03
C ALA A 280 25.83 -24.35 -4.94
N GLY A 281 25.78 -25.67 -5.15
CA GLY A 281 26.29 -26.66 -4.20
C GLY A 281 25.33 -26.98 -3.04
N GLY A 282 24.05 -26.61 -3.13
CA GLY A 282 23.02 -26.95 -2.13
C GLY A 282 23.06 -26.10 -0.86
N GLN A 283 23.82 -25.02 -0.88
CA GLN A 283 23.79 -23.99 0.16
C GLN A 283 22.59 -23.06 -0.06
N GLN A 284 22.23 -22.29 0.96
CA GLN A 284 21.19 -21.26 0.87
C GLN A 284 21.60 -20.01 1.62
N LEU A 285 21.01 -18.88 1.22
CA LEU A 285 21.08 -17.61 1.95
C LEU A 285 19.73 -17.33 2.55
N ASP A 286 19.70 -17.01 3.83
CA ASP A 286 18.49 -16.71 4.59
C ASP A 286 18.34 -15.22 4.78
N PHE A 287 17.16 -14.70 4.44
CA PHE A 287 16.74 -13.29 4.62
C PHE A 287 15.56 -13.27 5.59
N PRO A 288 15.82 -13.10 6.90
CA PRO A 288 14.77 -13.15 7.91
C PRO A 288 13.86 -11.92 7.83
N VAL A 289 12.58 -12.11 8.18
CA VAL A 289 11.58 -11.06 8.37
C VAL A 289 10.75 -11.38 9.61
N LYS A 290 10.66 -10.45 10.56
CA LYS A 290 9.92 -10.61 11.82
C LYS A 290 8.78 -9.60 11.91
N ALA A 291 7.86 -9.82 12.85
CA ALA A 291 6.73 -8.94 13.07
C ALA A 291 7.17 -7.46 13.14
N GLY A 292 6.49 -6.60 12.37
CA GLY A 292 6.79 -5.19 12.18
C GLY A 292 7.84 -4.86 11.10
N GLU A 293 8.42 -5.87 10.43
CA GLU A 293 9.34 -5.66 9.31
C GLU A 293 8.67 -5.94 7.95
N THR A 294 9.20 -5.29 6.91
CA THR A 294 8.88 -5.54 5.49
C THR A 294 10.15 -5.92 4.74
N LEU A 295 10.04 -6.93 3.87
CA LEU A 295 11.12 -7.45 3.04
C LEU A 295 10.69 -7.36 1.57
N LEU A 296 11.48 -6.68 0.75
CA LEU A 296 11.32 -6.67 -0.71
C LEU A 296 12.09 -7.84 -1.31
N VAL A 297 11.40 -8.68 -2.07
CA VAL A 297 11.98 -9.73 -2.92
C VAL A 297 11.92 -9.26 -4.36
N PRO A 298 13.06 -8.86 -4.98
CA PRO A 298 13.11 -8.41 -6.36
C PRO A 298 12.56 -9.43 -7.35
N ALA A 299 12.08 -8.97 -8.49
CA ALA A 299 11.57 -9.80 -9.57
C ALA A 299 12.61 -10.83 -10.05
N GLU A 300 13.90 -10.46 -10.07
CA GLU A 300 15.02 -11.35 -10.41
C GLU A 300 15.12 -12.58 -9.49
N CYS A 301 14.62 -12.50 -8.25
CA CYS A 301 14.59 -13.64 -7.33
C CYS A 301 13.43 -14.58 -7.69
N ALA A 302 13.55 -15.28 -8.80
CA ALA A 302 12.48 -16.11 -9.36
C ALA A 302 12.18 -17.38 -8.58
N GLU A 303 13.13 -17.92 -7.81
CA GLU A 303 13.00 -19.17 -7.04
C GLU A 303 13.53 -18.99 -5.63
N PHE A 304 12.68 -19.33 -4.63
CA PHE A 304 13.06 -19.29 -3.22
C PHE A 304 12.09 -20.13 -2.36
N VAL A 305 12.47 -20.36 -1.10
CA VAL A 305 11.59 -20.94 -0.11
C VAL A 305 11.22 -19.87 0.92
N LEU A 306 9.93 -19.71 1.19
CA LEU A 306 9.41 -18.87 2.27
C LEU A 306 9.11 -19.78 3.46
N GLY A 307 9.98 -19.77 4.47
CA GLY A 307 9.90 -20.65 5.63
C GLY A 307 9.51 -19.92 6.91
N PRO A 308 8.54 -20.44 7.72
CA PRO A 308 8.29 -19.89 9.04
C PRO A 308 9.47 -20.20 9.97
N THR A 309 9.91 -19.21 10.74
CA THR A 309 10.93 -19.39 11.79
C THR A 309 10.31 -19.34 13.19
N GLU A 310 9.05 -18.91 13.29
CA GLU A 310 8.23 -18.94 14.49
C GLU A 310 6.86 -19.55 14.21
N ARG A 311 6.18 -19.99 15.28
CA ARG A 311 4.79 -20.49 15.17
C ARG A 311 3.81 -19.36 14.93
N ASP A 312 2.67 -19.70 14.31
CA ASP A 312 1.58 -18.75 14.06
C ASP A 312 2.01 -17.52 13.25
N THR A 313 2.97 -17.69 12.35
CA THR A 313 3.45 -16.60 11.49
C THR A 313 2.37 -16.20 10.50
N ILE A 314 2.17 -14.89 10.36
CA ILE A 314 1.26 -14.27 9.39
C ILE A 314 2.03 -13.23 8.61
N LEU A 315 2.03 -13.38 7.30
CA LEU A 315 2.60 -12.43 6.35
C LEU A 315 1.48 -11.80 5.51
N LEU A 316 1.67 -10.55 5.13
CA LEU A 316 0.98 -9.94 4.01
C LEU A 316 1.94 -9.92 2.82
N GLU A 317 1.57 -10.65 1.76
CA GLU A 317 2.28 -10.62 0.49
C GLU A 317 1.64 -9.55 -0.38
N THR A 318 2.44 -8.61 -0.84
CA THR A 318 1.97 -7.50 -1.68
C THR A 318 2.72 -7.49 -2.99
N THR A 319 2.00 -7.26 -4.08
CA THR A 319 2.55 -7.11 -5.43
C THR A 319 1.65 -6.21 -6.27
N VAL A 320 2.12 -5.90 -7.48
CA VAL A 320 1.38 -5.18 -8.52
C VAL A 320 1.18 -6.13 -9.70
N VAL A 321 -0.02 -6.18 -10.26
CA VAL A 321 -0.40 -7.14 -11.29
C VAL A 321 -0.67 -6.39 -12.61
N ARG A 322 0.38 -5.91 -13.24
CA ARG A 322 0.32 -5.41 -14.62
C ARG A 322 0.70 -6.54 -15.57
N ASN A 323 -0.10 -6.79 -16.57
CA ASN A 323 0.09 -7.89 -17.53
C ASN A 323 -0.42 -7.51 -18.91
N ASP A 324 -0.28 -8.42 -19.88
CA ASP A 324 -0.68 -8.21 -21.27
C ASP A 324 -2.19 -7.94 -21.46
N ALA A 325 -3.01 -8.17 -20.45
CA ALA A 325 -4.43 -7.79 -20.46
C ALA A 325 -4.65 -6.34 -20.00
N ASP A 326 -3.64 -5.66 -19.46
CA ASP A 326 -3.72 -4.25 -19.11
C ASP A 326 -3.74 -3.40 -20.39
N PRO A 327 -4.75 -2.53 -20.61
CA PRO A 327 -4.84 -1.70 -21.81
C PRO A 327 -3.66 -0.74 -21.99
N TYR A 328 -2.96 -0.38 -20.93
CA TYR A 328 -1.76 0.46 -21.00
C TYR A 328 -0.57 -0.33 -21.57
N ILE A 329 -0.38 -1.58 -21.10
CA ILE A 329 0.68 -2.48 -21.58
C ILE A 329 0.35 -2.99 -22.99
N ASN A 330 -0.91 -3.36 -23.24
CA ASN A 330 -1.39 -3.86 -24.51
C ASN A 330 -2.65 -3.10 -24.97
N PRO A 331 -2.51 -2.03 -25.76
CA PRO A 331 -3.64 -1.23 -26.23
C PRO A 331 -4.72 -2.03 -26.97
N SER A 332 -4.37 -3.20 -27.53
CA SER A 332 -5.33 -4.10 -28.19
C SER A 332 -6.23 -4.85 -27.20
N ALA A 333 -5.91 -4.86 -25.91
CA ALA A 333 -6.74 -5.41 -24.85
C ALA A 333 -7.81 -4.42 -24.36
N ALA A 334 -7.76 -3.15 -24.78
CA ALA A 334 -8.78 -2.18 -24.42
C ALA A 334 -10.16 -2.64 -24.97
N PRO A 335 -11.23 -2.57 -24.16
CA PRO A 335 -12.56 -2.85 -24.66
C PRO A 335 -12.86 -1.90 -25.82
N THR A 336 -13.25 -2.47 -26.98
CA THR A 336 -13.73 -1.67 -28.10
C THR A 336 -14.95 -0.91 -27.62
N LEU A 337 -14.86 0.42 -27.63
CA LEU A 337 -16.06 1.25 -27.42
C LEU A 337 -17.11 0.80 -28.44
N PRO A 338 -18.38 0.63 -28.05
CA PRO A 338 -19.43 0.36 -29.03
C PRO A 338 -19.39 1.50 -30.07
N GLU A 339 -19.23 1.13 -31.34
CA GLU A 339 -19.39 2.10 -32.42
C GLU A 339 -20.73 2.78 -32.18
N ASP A 340 -20.72 4.11 -32.13
CA ASP A 340 -21.89 4.95 -31.91
C ASP A 340 -23.00 4.46 -32.85
N ALA A 341 -24.07 3.97 -32.23
CA ALA A 341 -25.29 3.74 -32.96
C ALA A 341 -25.82 5.11 -33.44
N GLU A 342 -25.63 5.39 -34.72
CA GLU A 342 -26.29 6.52 -35.42
C GLU A 342 -27.81 6.47 -35.30
#